data_04e32aa94adf47c05bc1689d0543cefd
#
_entry.id   04e32aa94adf47c05bc1689d0543cefd
#
_cell.length_a   1.000
_cell.length_b   1.000
_cell.length_c   1.000
_cell.angle_alpha   90.00
_cell.angle_beta   90.00
_cell.angle_gamma   90.00
#
_symmetry.space_group_name_H-M   'P 1'
#
loop_
_entity.id
_entity.type
_entity.pdbx_description
1 polymer ?
#
loop_
_entity_poly.entity_id
_entity_poly.type
_entity_poly.pdbx_seq_one_letter_code
_entity_poly.pdbx_strand_id
1 'polypeptide(L)'
;MIKYKVILHRSRGKEIERREVIRETPYCVFVFVHDGRRERKENKSGAYEQWFDTWNEAYVFLLARAQRDYDRAARDFSQCKLELESVKAMINPETPHD
;
A
#
# COMPACT_ATOMS: atom_id res chain seq x y z
N MET A 1 -5.56 -7.75 -24.42
CA MET A 1 -4.82 -8.53 -23.40
C MET A 1 -5.36 -8.22 -22.01
N ILE A 2 -5.31 -9.19 -21.15
CA ILE A 2 -5.76 -9.01 -19.76
C ILE A 2 -4.57 -8.68 -18.88
N LYS A 3 -4.72 -7.64 -18.07
CA LYS A 3 -3.74 -7.23 -17.05
C LYS A 3 -4.45 -7.05 -15.71
N TYR A 4 -3.68 -6.93 -14.65
CA TYR A 4 -4.19 -6.78 -13.29
C TYR A 4 -3.67 -5.50 -12.67
N LYS A 5 -4.59 -4.65 -12.27
CA LYS A 5 -4.29 -3.35 -11.69
C LYS A 5 -4.47 -3.41 -10.18
N VAL A 6 -3.40 -3.13 -9.45
CA VAL A 6 -3.46 -2.94 -8.01
C VAL A 6 -3.86 -1.50 -7.74
N ILE A 7 -4.88 -1.32 -6.90
CA ILE A 7 -5.35 -0.01 -6.48
C ILE A 7 -5.14 0.11 -4.98
N LEU A 8 -4.42 1.16 -4.57
CA LEU A 8 -4.08 1.42 -3.17
C LEU A 8 -4.97 2.54 -2.64
N HIS A 9 -6.14 2.18 -2.13
CA HIS A 9 -7.05 3.14 -1.53
C HIS A 9 -6.58 3.51 -0.12
N ARG A 10 -6.73 4.76 0.26
CA ARG A 10 -6.44 5.20 1.63
C ARG A 10 -7.46 4.68 2.64
N SER A 11 -8.73 4.69 2.28
CA SER A 11 -9.84 4.42 3.20
C SER A 11 -10.56 3.11 2.95
N ARG A 12 -10.42 2.52 1.76
CA ARG A 12 -11.13 1.29 1.36
C ARG A 12 -10.27 0.05 1.38
N GLY A 13 -8.98 0.20 1.69
CA GLY A 13 -8.03 -0.91 1.61
C GLY A 13 -7.46 -1.04 0.21
N LYS A 14 -7.09 -2.26 -0.16
CA LYS A 14 -6.38 -2.54 -1.40
C LYS A 14 -7.19 -3.52 -2.24
N GLU A 15 -7.06 -3.39 -3.54
CA GLU A 15 -7.88 -4.14 -4.47
C GLU A 15 -7.05 -4.51 -5.71
N ILE A 16 -7.37 -5.67 -6.30
CA ILE A 16 -6.80 -6.11 -7.57
C ILE A 16 -7.93 -6.16 -8.58
N GLU A 17 -7.84 -5.32 -9.62
CA GLU A 17 -8.81 -5.29 -10.71
C GLU A 17 -8.27 -6.00 -11.92
N ARG A 18 -9.09 -6.90 -12.48
CA ARG A 18 -8.83 -7.49 -13.79
C ARG A 18 -9.32 -6.52 -14.87
N ARG A 19 -8.43 -6.14 -15.79
CA ARG A 19 -8.74 -5.13 -16.81
C ARG A 19 -8.32 -5.60 -18.19
N GLU A 20 -9.14 -5.25 -19.18
CA GLU A 20 -8.80 -5.40 -20.59
C GLU A 20 -7.90 -4.25 -21.02
N VAL A 21 -6.74 -4.57 -21.60
CA VAL A 21 -5.76 -3.60 -22.07
C VAL A 21 -5.66 -3.71 -23.59
N ILE A 22 -5.75 -2.60 -24.31
CA ILE A 22 -5.69 -2.55 -25.76
C ILE A 22 -4.28 -2.87 -26.25
N ARG A 23 -3.30 -2.18 -25.69
CA ARG A 23 -1.88 -2.34 -25.99
C ARG A 23 -1.06 -1.81 -24.83
N GLU A 24 0.22 -2.11 -24.85
CA GLU A 24 1.14 -1.65 -23.81
C GLU A 24 2.47 -1.19 -24.40
N THR A 25 3.15 -0.33 -23.65
CA THR A 25 4.54 0.02 -23.82
C THR A 25 5.30 -0.43 -22.55
N PRO A 26 6.63 -0.32 -22.50
CA PRO A 26 7.36 -0.67 -21.26
C PRO A 26 6.88 0.05 -20.01
N TYR A 27 6.32 1.27 -20.13
CA TYR A 27 5.95 2.10 -18.98
C TYR A 27 4.46 2.40 -18.88
N CYS A 28 3.67 2.06 -19.90
CA CYS A 28 2.27 2.45 -19.97
C CYS A 28 1.38 1.34 -20.48
N VAL A 29 0.10 1.43 -20.13
CA VAL A 29 -0.97 0.63 -20.72
C VAL A 29 -2.02 1.56 -21.31
N PHE A 30 -2.74 1.08 -22.33
CA PHE A 30 -3.83 1.81 -22.97
C PHE A 30 -5.11 1.04 -22.76
N VAL A 31 -6.10 1.68 -22.17
CA VAL A 31 -7.40 1.08 -21.84
C VAL A 31 -8.53 1.86 -22.47
N PHE A 32 -9.65 1.21 -22.73
CA PHE A 32 -10.87 1.88 -23.15
C PHE A 32 -11.55 2.53 -21.93
N VAL A 33 -12.08 3.71 -22.16
CA VAL A 33 -12.92 4.43 -21.18
C VAL A 33 -14.20 4.88 -21.89
N HIS A 34 -15.27 5.11 -21.12
CA HIS A 34 -16.56 5.59 -21.62
C HIS A 34 -17.13 4.73 -22.77
N ASP A 35 -17.63 3.57 -22.45
CA ASP A 35 -18.29 2.64 -23.38
C ASP A 35 -17.40 2.17 -24.55
N GLY A 36 -16.09 2.16 -24.34
CA GLY A 36 -15.13 1.70 -25.33
C GLY A 36 -14.86 2.68 -26.47
N ARG A 37 -15.27 3.93 -26.33
CA ARG A 37 -15.13 4.94 -27.38
C ARG A 37 -13.82 5.72 -27.35
N ARG A 38 -13.13 5.72 -26.22
CA ARG A 38 -11.89 6.47 -26.04
C ARG A 38 -10.82 5.59 -25.44
N GLU A 39 -9.59 5.81 -25.87
CA GLU A 39 -8.41 5.26 -25.23
C GLU A 39 -7.91 6.20 -24.17
N ARG A 40 -7.47 5.65 -23.04
CA ARG A 40 -6.76 6.38 -22.00
C ARG A 40 -5.43 5.71 -21.75
N LYS A 41 -4.38 6.52 -21.69
CA LYS A 41 -3.04 6.08 -21.30
C LYS A 41 -2.92 6.12 -19.80
N GLU A 42 -2.46 5.02 -19.19
CA GLU A 42 -2.16 4.94 -17.78
C GLU A 42 -0.73 4.45 -17.57
N ASN A 43 -0.03 5.04 -16.61
CA ASN A 43 1.30 4.59 -16.24
C ASN A 43 1.20 3.23 -15.54
N LYS A 44 2.14 2.33 -15.83
CA LYS A 44 2.20 1.01 -15.18
C LYS A 44 2.53 1.10 -13.70
N SER A 45 3.20 2.16 -13.28
CA SER A 45 3.58 2.38 -11.90
C SER A 45 3.24 3.82 -11.50
N GLY A 46 2.61 3.98 -10.36
CA GLY A 46 2.23 5.28 -9.81
C GLY A 46 2.09 5.22 -8.29
N ALA A 47 1.75 6.36 -7.68
CA ALA A 47 1.64 6.46 -6.23
C ALA A 47 0.53 5.58 -5.64
N TYR A 48 -0.57 5.40 -6.40
CA TYR A 48 -1.76 4.69 -5.92
C TYR A 48 -2.15 3.51 -6.78
N GLU A 49 -1.41 3.23 -7.84
CA GLU A 49 -1.75 2.21 -8.81
C GLU A 49 -0.50 1.52 -9.33
N GLN A 50 -0.63 0.23 -9.61
CA GLN A 50 0.43 -0.52 -10.28
C GLN A 50 -0.16 -1.67 -11.08
N TRP A 51 0.38 -1.89 -12.28
CA TRP A 51 -0.10 -2.90 -13.22
C TRP A 51 0.80 -4.12 -13.24
N PHE A 52 0.19 -5.29 -13.36
CA PHE A 52 0.88 -6.59 -13.41
C PHE A 52 0.31 -7.46 -14.51
N ASP A 53 1.12 -8.39 -15.00
CA ASP A 53 0.72 -9.33 -16.04
C ASP A 53 -0.20 -10.44 -15.51
N THR A 54 -0.04 -10.84 -14.25
CA THR A 54 -0.82 -11.90 -13.63
C THR A 54 -1.41 -11.44 -12.30
N TRP A 55 -2.51 -12.05 -11.91
CA TRP A 55 -3.11 -11.82 -10.60
C TRP A 55 -2.15 -12.18 -9.48
N ASN A 56 -1.40 -13.27 -9.65
CA ASN A 56 -0.47 -13.74 -8.63
C ASN A 56 0.66 -12.74 -8.38
N GLU A 57 1.18 -12.11 -9.44
CA GLU A 57 2.20 -11.05 -9.30
C GLU A 57 1.64 -9.86 -8.53
N ALA A 58 0.39 -9.47 -8.80
CA ALA A 58 -0.29 -8.40 -8.09
C ALA A 58 -0.48 -8.76 -6.60
N TYR A 59 -0.88 -10.00 -6.33
CA TYR A 59 -1.06 -10.50 -4.97
C TYR A 59 0.26 -10.50 -4.20
N VAL A 60 1.35 -11.00 -4.81
CA VAL A 60 2.68 -11.03 -4.18
C VAL A 60 3.15 -9.62 -3.84
N PHE A 61 2.92 -8.67 -4.74
CA PHE A 61 3.24 -7.26 -4.50
C PHE A 61 2.49 -6.72 -3.28
N LEU A 62 1.16 -6.96 -3.21
CA LEU A 62 0.34 -6.51 -2.10
C LEU A 62 0.73 -7.18 -0.78
N LEU A 63 1.02 -8.48 -0.83
CA LEU A 63 1.41 -9.23 0.36
C LEU A 63 2.72 -8.69 0.94
N ALA A 64 3.73 -8.48 0.09
CA ALA A 64 5.01 -7.93 0.52
C ALA A 64 4.86 -6.52 1.13
N ARG A 65 4.00 -5.69 0.53
CA ARG A 65 3.71 -4.35 1.03
C ARG A 65 3.01 -4.39 2.38
N ALA A 66 1.98 -5.23 2.50
CA ALA A 66 1.24 -5.40 3.75
C ALA A 66 2.13 -5.93 4.87
N GLN A 67 3.02 -6.87 4.56
CA GLN A 67 3.96 -7.42 5.53
C GLN A 67 4.94 -6.36 6.03
N ARG A 68 5.46 -5.53 5.14
CA ARG A 68 6.36 -4.42 5.52
C ARG A 68 5.65 -3.42 6.42
N ASP A 69 4.40 -3.07 6.10
CA ASP A 69 3.61 -2.14 6.90
C ASP A 69 3.31 -2.72 8.28
N TYR A 70 2.97 -4.00 8.33
CA TYR A 70 2.76 -4.71 9.60
C TYR A 70 4.02 -4.73 10.46
N ASP A 71 5.16 -5.08 9.87
CA ASP A 71 6.43 -5.15 10.60
C ASP A 71 6.84 -3.79 11.16
N ARG A 72 6.62 -2.72 10.38
CA ARG A 72 6.88 -1.35 10.80
C ARG A 72 5.98 -0.96 11.97
N ALA A 73 4.69 -1.22 11.86
CA ALA A 73 3.73 -0.92 12.91
C ALA A 73 4.03 -1.69 14.21
N ALA A 74 4.45 -2.94 14.10
CA ALA A 74 4.84 -3.76 15.24
C ALA A 74 6.07 -3.20 15.95
N ARG A 75 7.07 -2.73 15.19
CA ARG A 75 8.27 -2.08 15.76
C ARG A 75 7.91 -0.76 16.43
N ASP A 76 7.09 0.06 15.78
CA ASP A 76 6.65 1.34 16.34
C ASP A 76 5.84 1.12 17.62
N PHE A 77 4.98 0.12 17.64
CA PHE A 77 4.21 -0.23 18.85
C PHE A 77 5.14 -0.64 20.00
N SER A 78 6.12 -1.50 19.72
CA SER A 78 7.09 -1.93 20.73
C SER A 78 7.88 -0.77 21.29
N GLN A 79 8.32 0.15 20.42
CA GLN A 79 9.06 1.34 20.82
C GLN A 79 8.20 2.27 21.68
N CYS A 80 6.97 2.51 21.27
CA CYS A 80 6.02 3.33 22.01
C CYS A 80 5.70 2.74 23.38
N LYS A 81 5.59 1.41 23.46
CA LYS A 81 5.35 0.70 24.70
C LYS A 81 6.51 0.89 25.69
N LEU A 82 7.75 0.73 25.20
CA LEU A 82 8.95 0.95 26.03
C LEU A 82 9.03 2.40 26.53
N GLU A 83 8.74 3.35 25.66
CA GLU A 83 8.73 4.76 25.99
C GLU A 83 7.68 5.08 27.06
N LEU A 84 6.48 4.53 26.92
CA LEU A 84 5.40 4.71 27.88
C LEU A 84 5.82 4.13 29.26
N GLU A 85 6.37 2.93 29.28
CA GLU A 85 6.85 2.29 30.49
C GLU A 85 7.96 3.11 31.17
N SER A 86 8.86 3.65 30.35
CA SER A 86 9.94 4.52 30.82
C SER A 86 9.40 5.79 31.48
N VAL A 87 8.41 6.42 30.88
CA VAL A 87 7.77 7.62 31.44
C VAL A 87 7.03 7.30 32.73
N LYS A 88 6.30 6.19 32.76
CA LYS A 88 5.58 5.75 33.99
C LYS A 88 6.53 5.48 35.14
N ALA A 89 7.76 5.06 34.87
CA ALA A 89 8.75 4.77 35.89
C ALA A 89 9.46 6.02 36.41
N MET A 90 9.25 7.19 35.82
CA MET A 90 9.87 8.43 36.27
C MET A 90 9.36 8.81 37.66
N ILE A 91 10.28 9.25 38.49
CA ILE A 91 10.01 9.72 39.87
C ILE A 91 10.27 11.22 39.91
N ASN A 92 9.33 11.98 40.42
CA ASN A 92 9.51 13.41 40.57
C ASN A 92 10.58 13.67 41.66
N PRO A 93 11.75 14.25 41.31
CA PRO A 93 12.80 14.50 42.27
C PRO A 93 12.45 15.60 43.31
N GLU A 94 11.41 16.39 43.02
CA GLU A 94 10.95 17.46 43.89
C GLU A 94 9.88 17.00 44.88
N THR A 95 9.37 15.77 44.73
CA THR A 95 8.39 15.23 45.65
C THR A 95 9.07 14.83 46.95
N PRO A 96 8.62 15.35 48.11
CA PRO A 96 9.21 14.94 49.38
C PRO A 96 9.00 13.45 49.62
N HIS A 97 10.06 12.76 49.98
CA HIS A 97 10.01 11.38 50.41
C HIS A 97 9.83 11.33 51.90
N ASP A 98 8.75 10.79 52.34
CA ASP A 98 8.48 10.57 53.74
C ASP A 98 9.02 9.24 54.22
#